data_275976dbee3c345ee5509647f613ca55
#
_entry.id   275976dbee3c345ee5509647f613ca55
#
_cell.length_a   1.000
_cell.length_b   1.000
_cell.length_c   1.000
_cell.angle_alpha   90.00
_cell.angle_beta   90.00
_cell.angle_gamma   90.00
#
_symmetry.space_group_name_H-M   'P 1'
#
loop_
_entity.id
_entity.type
_entity.pdbx_description
1 polymer ?
#
loop_
_entity_poly.entity_id
_entity_poly.type
_entity_poly.pdbx_seq_one_letter_code
_entity_poly.pdbx_strand_id
1 'polypeptide(L)'
;MRVEQALRLLPNLEALMPLRGLLLSSARPDERVQWGSGGPYLTIGKRDVEPGELERSMGPVLAGVAEHIAALYKAYVEALERQERNDARGAVTALVGAGRLEEKVGRLSQAQAWYHVSLALAEGLQDRRPEVDALLAIGHVCLALGQYAEGARYYQRALVLSEAEFDQAGAVDASVGLGNAAFERAEWAGARAWYSRALRLTEAGNDRLRLGRIAHRLGLLERRQGDLTAAGENLRRARQCFEGLDGGAALEMARVLDAQGELDAALGRPGPAAAAFREALAWVRRDQHDAGLDVTIRLHLAELLLDTGRWLEADEEMRRAEQLAITSNQTRGLVQIYTLLGTLRGRQGDETGFVFFEQAIALCRALEGPLLDDARVYHAYGLFRQVCGGPDEARAYLERARGIFRSLGVDAEVERVEAALRNSHDVNTPAAGAG
;
A
#
# COMPACT_ATOMS: atom_id res chain seq x y z
N MET A 1 17.40 4.14 26.79
CA MET A 1 16.09 3.59 27.27
C MET A 1 16.13 2.09 27.08
N ARG A 2 15.55 1.27 27.97
CA ARG A 2 15.49 -0.19 27.76
C ARG A 2 14.32 -0.54 26.83
N VAL A 3 14.46 -1.61 26.02
CA VAL A 3 13.39 -2.07 25.12
C VAL A 3 12.08 -2.30 25.86
N GLU A 4 12.14 -2.90 27.08
CA GLU A 4 10.96 -3.07 27.93
C GLU A 4 10.26 -1.77 28.31
N GLN A 5 11.03 -0.68 28.57
CA GLN A 5 10.45 0.63 28.87
C GLN A 5 9.87 1.29 27.62
N ALA A 6 10.51 1.10 26.48
CA ALA A 6 10.02 1.60 25.21
C ALA A 6 8.76 0.86 24.77
N LEU A 7 8.68 -0.45 24.98
CA LEU A 7 7.51 -1.28 24.64
C LEU A 7 6.28 -0.99 25.53
N ARG A 8 6.48 -0.47 26.74
CA ARG A 8 5.36 0.02 27.59
C ARG A 8 4.68 1.26 27.00
N LEU A 9 5.33 1.94 26.04
CA LEU A 9 4.76 3.07 25.28
C LEU A 9 3.93 2.60 24.07
N LEU A 10 4.01 1.32 23.69
CA LEU A 10 3.10 0.78 22.68
C LEU A 10 1.68 0.82 23.24
N PRO A 11 0.76 1.50 22.55
CA PRO A 11 -0.64 1.44 22.95
C PRO A 11 -1.06 -0.01 22.84
N ASN A 12 -1.24 -0.61 23.98
CA ASN A 12 -1.82 -1.93 24.23
C ASN A 12 -1.47 -3.01 23.20
N LEU A 13 -0.82 -4.06 23.65
CA LEU A 13 -0.89 -5.40 23.03
C LEU A 13 -2.36 -5.85 22.77
N GLU A 14 -3.33 -4.99 22.95
CA GLU A 14 -4.75 -5.12 22.61
C GLU A 14 -5.01 -5.35 21.12
N ALA A 15 -4.08 -5.04 20.23
CA ALA A 15 -4.15 -5.49 18.83
C ALA A 15 -4.14 -7.03 18.71
N LEU A 16 -3.68 -7.72 19.75
CA LEU A 16 -3.81 -9.17 19.90
C LEU A 16 -5.17 -9.57 20.55
N MET A 17 -5.98 -8.62 20.99
CA MET A 17 -7.28 -8.87 21.64
C MET A 17 -8.33 -9.52 20.72
N PRO A 18 -8.41 -9.22 19.40
CA PRO A 18 -9.30 -9.98 18.51
C PRO A 18 -8.98 -11.47 18.50
N LEU A 19 -7.69 -11.82 18.59
CA LEU A 19 -7.25 -13.19 18.71
C LEU A 19 -7.64 -13.81 20.06
N ARG A 20 -7.53 -13.04 21.14
CA ARG A 20 -8.00 -13.46 22.46
C ARG A 20 -9.50 -13.78 22.45
N GLY A 21 -10.31 -12.92 21.81
CA GLY A 21 -11.75 -13.15 21.64
C GLY A 21 -12.06 -14.42 20.84
N LEU A 22 -11.37 -14.62 19.72
CA LEU A 22 -11.50 -15.80 18.85
C LEU A 22 -11.01 -17.07 19.54
N LEU A 23 -9.89 -17.03 20.24
CA LEU A 23 -9.36 -18.17 20.97
C LEU A 23 -10.23 -18.54 22.19
N LEU A 24 -10.79 -17.54 22.88
CA LEU A 24 -11.74 -17.77 23.99
C LEU A 24 -13.08 -18.30 23.47
N SER A 25 -13.50 -17.93 22.25
CA SER A 25 -14.74 -18.44 21.65
C SER A 25 -14.60 -19.86 21.06
N SER A 26 -13.38 -20.27 20.70
CA SER A 26 -13.07 -21.62 20.17
C SER A 26 -12.58 -22.59 21.22
N ALA A 27 -12.18 -22.12 22.40
CA ALA A 27 -11.77 -22.96 23.52
C ALA A 27 -12.98 -23.71 24.12
N ARG A 28 -12.77 -24.99 24.47
CA ARG A 28 -13.78 -25.77 25.21
C ARG A 28 -13.95 -25.18 26.62
N PRO A 29 -15.12 -25.40 27.29
CA PRO A 29 -15.40 -24.83 28.60
C PRO A 29 -14.39 -25.18 29.70
N ASP A 30 -13.61 -26.25 29.50
CA ASP A 30 -12.57 -26.75 30.40
C ASP A 30 -11.16 -26.26 30.04
N GLU A 31 -10.99 -25.54 28.93
CA GLU A 31 -9.72 -24.98 28.49
C GLU A 31 -9.57 -23.55 28.96
N ARG A 32 -8.49 -23.26 29.68
CA ARG A 32 -8.14 -21.88 30.09
C ARG A 32 -7.03 -21.35 29.20
N VAL A 33 -7.27 -20.21 28.54
CA VAL A 33 -6.26 -19.44 27.84
C VAL A 33 -5.60 -18.47 28.83
N GLN A 34 -4.31 -18.65 29.09
CA GLN A 34 -3.55 -17.75 29.97
C GLN A 34 -2.41 -17.10 29.18
N TRP A 35 -2.20 -15.82 29.45
CA TRP A 35 -1.03 -15.09 28.99
C TRP A 35 0.03 -15.14 30.08
N GLY A 36 1.18 -15.72 29.78
CA GLY A 36 2.27 -15.80 30.74
C GLY A 36 2.92 -14.44 31.03
N SER A 37 3.45 -14.29 32.23
CA SER A 37 4.13 -13.06 32.69
C SER A 37 5.47 -12.78 32.00
N GLY A 38 5.96 -13.69 31.13
CA GLY A 38 7.24 -13.58 30.42
C GLY A 38 7.14 -13.43 28.91
N GLY A 39 5.93 -13.26 28.37
CA GLY A 39 5.70 -13.12 26.94
C GLY A 39 4.37 -13.74 26.51
N PRO A 40 3.93 -13.58 25.27
CA PRO A 40 2.71 -14.19 24.80
C PRO A 40 2.93 -15.70 24.54
N TYR A 41 2.87 -16.49 25.59
CA TYR A 41 2.67 -17.94 25.46
C TYR A 41 1.18 -18.21 25.34
N LEU A 42 0.79 -18.89 24.30
CA LEU A 42 -0.57 -19.40 24.21
C LEU A 42 -0.60 -20.79 24.86
N THR A 43 -1.23 -20.88 26.02
CA THR A 43 -1.45 -22.14 26.69
C THR A 43 -2.93 -22.49 26.59
N ILE A 44 -3.26 -23.59 25.90
CA ILE A 44 -4.60 -24.14 25.87
C ILE A 44 -4.61 -25.34 26.82
N GLY A 45 -5.38 -25.23 27.90
CA GLY A 45 -5.36 -26.26 28.94
C GLY A 45 -4.06 -26.25 29.75
N LYS A 46 -3.32 -27.36 29.78
CA LYS A 46 -2.06 -27.51 30.52
C LYS A 46 -0.81 -27.61 29.64
N ARG A 47 -0.92 -27.36 28.35
CA ARG A 47 0.20 -27.47 27.41
C ARG A 47 0.37 -26.25 26.55
N ASP A 48 1.61 -25.97 26.22
CA ASP A 48 1.95 -24.95 25.22
C ASP A 48 1.54 -25.43 23.83
N VAL A 49 0.96 -24.54 23.02
CA VAL A 49 0.49 -24.87 21.67
C VAL A 49 1.53 -24.39 20.68
N GLU A 50 2.11 -25.33 19.96
CA GLU A 50 3.01 -25.03 18.86
C GLU A 50 2.26 -24.30 17.73
N PRO A 51 2.88 -23.30 17.05
CA PRO A 51 2.27 -22.58 15.95
C PRO A 51 1.63 -23.48 14.88
N GLY A 52 2.28 -24.58 14.53
CA GLY A 52 1.76 -25.55 13.56
C GLY A 52 0.55 -26.38 14.04
N GLU A 53 0.28 -26.41 15.33
CA GLU A 53 -0.91 -27.04 15.91
C GLU A 53 -2.10 -26.08 15.88
N LEU A 54 -1.85 -24.78 16.09
CA LEU A 54 -2.82 -23.70 15.85
C LEU A 54 -3.26 -23.68 14.38
N GLU A 55 -2.31 -23.78 13.46
CA GLU A 55 -2.54 -23.83 12.02
C GLU A 55 -3.50 -24.96 11.63
N ARG A 56 -3.31 -26.14 12.18
CA ARG A 56 -4.17 -27.31 11.93
C ARG A 56 -5.57 -27.18 12.52
N SER A 57 -5.72 -26.50 13.65
CA SER A 57 -6.99 -26.39 14.37
C SER A 57 -7.89 -25.25 13.92
N MET A 58 -7.34 -24.20 13.30
CA MET A 58 -8.05 -22.95 13.02
C MET A 58 -8.28 -22.64 11.53
N GLY A 59 -7.79 -23.50 10.62
CA GLY A 59 -7.97 -23.34 9.17
C GLY A 59 -7.10 -22.26 8.52
N PRO A 60 -7.10 -22.17 7.17
CA PRO A 60 -6.14 -21.37 6.41
C PRO A 60 -6.14 -19.86 6.71
N VAL A 61 -7.29 -19.29 7.07
CA VAL A 61 -7.43 -17.85 7.36
C VAL A 61 -6.75 -17.49 8.68
N LEU A 62 -6.75 -18.39 9.64
CA LEU A 62 -6.13 -18.19 10.95
C LEU A 62 -4.65 -18.59 10.96
N ALA A 63 -4.23 -19.44 10.04
CA ALA A 63 -2.84 -19.80 9.85
C ALA A 63 -1.96 -18.58 9.56
N GLY A 64 -2.38 -17.72 8.63
CA GLY A 64 -1.66 -16.48 8.30
C GLY A 64 -1.56 -15.50 9.49
N VAL A 65 -2.60 -15.44 10.32
CA VAL A 65 -2.60 -14.60 11.53
C VAL A 65 -1.66 -15.18 12.60
N ALA A 66 -1.65 -16.50 12.78
CA ALA A 66 -0.76 -17.17 13.71
C ALA A 66 0.71 -17.03 13.30
N GLU A 67 1.00 -17.17 12.00
CA GLU A 67 2.34 -16.97 11.44
C GLU A 67 2.82 -15.51 11.63
N HIS A 68 1.96 -14.54 11.36
CA HIS A 68 2.27 -13.12 11.57
C HIS A 68 2.60 -12.82 13.04
N ILE A 69 1.80 -13.35 13.99
CA ILE A 69 2.06 -13.17 15.43
C ILE A 69 3.36 -13.84 15.85
N ALA A 70 3.63 -15.06 15.35
CA ALA A 70 4.89 -15.74 15.62
C ALA A 70 6.10 -14.95 15.11
N ALA A 71 5.98 -14.34 13.92
CA ALA A 71 7.02 -13.49 13.36
C ALA A 71 7.25 -12.20 14.17
N LEU A 72 6.18 -11.54 14.62
CA LEU A 72 6.28 -10.38 15.52
C LEU A 72 6.92 -10.74 16.86
N TYR A 73 6.52 -11.85 17.44
CA TYR A 73 7.10 -12.34 18.70
C TYR A 73 8.58 -12.64 18.55
N LYS A 74 8.97 -13.30 17.46
CA LYS A 74 10.37 -13.57 17.15
C LYS A 74 11.19 -12.28 17.04
N ALA A 75 10.68 -11.28 16.33
CA ALA A 75 11.36 -9.97 16.20
C ALA A 75 11.50 -9.27 17.56
N TYR A 76 10.47 -9.35 18.41
CA TYR A 76 10.50 -8.81 19.77
C TYR A 76 11.54 -9.51 20.65
N VAL A 77 11.55 -10.85 20.69
CA VAL A 77 12.53 -11.64 21.47
C VAL A 77 13.95 -11.35 20.98
N GLU A 78 14.15 -11.29 19.66
CA GLU A 78 15.44 -10.93 19.07
C GLU A 78 15.93 -9.54 19.52
N ALA A 79 15.00 -8.56 19.59
CA ALA A 79 15.35 -7.23 20.08
C ALA A 79 15.80 -7.24 21.56
N LEU A 80 15.11 -8.01 22.41
CA LEU A 80 15.49 -8.18 23.82
C LEU A 80 16.86 -8.85 23.97
N GLU A 81 17.08 -9.99 23.31
CA GLU A 81 18.34 -10.73 23.35
C GLU A 81 19.52 -9.87 22.86
N ARG A 82 19.33 -9.08 21.81
CA ARG A 82 20.36 -8.17 21.29
C ARG A 82 20.67 -7.06 22.30
N GLN A 83 19.65 -6.52 22.95
CA GLN A 83 19.85 -5.52 23.99
C GLN A 83 20.62 -6.09 25.19
N GLU A 84 20.33 -7.32 25.63
CA GLU A 84 21.07 -7.99 26.71
C GLU A 84 22.56 -8.22 26.35
N ARG A 85 22.85 -8.41 25.07
CA ARG A 85 24.20 -8.51 24.51
C ARG A 85 24.88 -7.16 24.27
N ASN A 86 24.28 -6.04 24.67
CA ASN A 86 24.73 -4.67 24.35
C ASN A 86 24.75 -4.34 22.83
N ASP A 87 24.05 -5.11 22.00
CA ASP A 87 23.83 -4.81 20.59
C ASP A 87 22.57 -3.95 20.40
N ALA A 88 22.65 -2.70 20.81
CA ALA A 88 21.54 -1.77 20.71
C ALA A 88 21.16 -1.46 19.24
N ARG A 89 22.13 -1.47 18.31
CA ARG A 89 21.88 -1.31 16.88
C ARG A 89 21.05 -2.46 16.33
N GLY A 90 21.43 -3.70 16.66
CA GLY A 90 20.69 -4.88 16.28
C GLY A 90 19.27 -4.90 16.87
N ALA A 91 19.10 -4.42 18.12
CA ALA A 91 17.80 -4.31 18.74
C ALA A 91 16.88 -3.33 17.97
N VAL A 92 17.39 -2.15 17.57
CA VAL A 92 16.65 -1.20 16.72
C VAL A 92 16.25 -1.84 15.39
N THR A 93 17.18 -2.55 14.73
CA THR A 93 16.92 -3.23 13.46
C THR A 93 15.81 -4.28 13.59
N ALA A 94 15.79 -5.06 14.68
CA ALA A 94 14.74 -6.05 14.93
C ALA A 94 13.37 -5.40 15.15
N LEU A 95 13.29 -4.27 15.87
CA LEU A 95 12.06 -3.51 16.08
C LEU A 95 11.55 -2.85 14.78
N VAL A 96 12.45 -2.33 13.94
CA VAL A 96 12.09 -1.87 12.58
C VAL A 96 11.55 -3.04 11.76
N GLY A 97 12.13 -4.23 11.91
CA GLY A 97 11.61 -5.47 11.30
C GLY A 97 10.18 -5.79 11.73
N ALA A 98 9.86 -5.65 13.02
CA ALA A 98 8.50 -5.82 13.54
C ALA A 98 7.51 -4.82 12.91
N GLY A 99 7.89 -3.54 12.80
CA GLY A 99 7.08 -2.53 12.10
C GLY A 99 6.80 -2.90 10.65
N ARG A 100 7.79 -3.41 9.91
CA ARG A 100 7.60 -3.88 8.53
C ARG A 100 6.65 -5.07 8.41
N LEU A 101 6.60 -5.95 9.40
CA LEU A 101 5.62 -7.04 9.44
C LEU A 101 4.19 -6.51 9.56
N GLU A 102 3.96 -5.49 10.40
CA GLU A 102 2.66 -4.83 10.51
C GLU A 102 2.26 -4.08 9.24
N GLU A 103 3.21 -3.42 8.56
CA GLU A 103 2.95 -2.80 7.25
C GLU A 103 2.47 -3.80 6.21
N LYS A 104 3.10 -4.99 6.14
CA LYS A 104 2.72 -6.04 5.18
C LYS A 104 1.27 -6.49 5.31
N VAL A 105 0.70 -6.45 6.52
CA VAL A 105 -0.71 -6.80 6.76
C VAL A 105 -1.64 -5.59 6.80
N GLY A 106 -1.12 -4.39 6.47
CA GLY A 106 -1.90 -3.16 6.39
C GLY A 106 -2.20 -2.49 7.74
N ARG A 107 -1.56 -2.93 8.83
CA ARG A 107 -1.73 -2.34 10.17
C ARG A 107 -0.77 -1.17 10.37
N LEU A 108 -1.04 -0.09 9.65
CA LEU A 108 -0.12 1.04 9.54
C LEU A 108 0.09 1.78 10.88
N SER A 109 -0.96 1.93 11.70
CA SER A 109 -0.84 2.57 13.02
C SER A 109 0.04 1.76 13.98
N GLN A 110 -0.05 0.42 13.93
CA GLN A 110 0.80 -0.45 14.71
C GLN A 110 2.25 -0.42 14.21
N ALA A 111 2.45 -0.42 12.89
CA ALA A 111 3.79 -0.25 12.29
C ALA A 111 4.42 1.06 12.76
N GLN A 112 3.68 2.17 12.73
CA GLN A 112 4.13 3.48 13.21
C GLN A 112 4.55 3.41 14.68
N ALA A 113 3.77 2.75 15.54
CA ALA A 113 4.12 2.58 16.95
C ALA A 113 5.44 1.82 17.15
N TRP A 114 5.67 0.71 16.42
CA TRP A 114 6.94 -0.02 16.45
C TRP A 114 8.11 0.86 16.01
N TYR A 115 7.95 1.66 14.96
CA TYR A 115 9.00 2.56 14.48
C TYR A 115 9.31 3.69 15.47
N HIS A 116 8.29 4.23 16.18
CA HIS A 116 8.53 5.20 17.25
C HIS A 116 9.32 4.61 18.42
N VAL A 117 9.04 3.36 18.79
CA VAL A 117 9.83 2.64 19.81
C VAL A 117 11.27 2.47 19.32
N SER A 118 11.46 2.10 18.06
CA SER A 118 12.78 1.98 17.44
C SER A 118 13.55 3.29 17.47
N LEU A 119 12.87 4.40 17.11
CA LEU A 119 13.45 5.75 17.12
C LEU A 119 13.88 6.16 18.53
N ALA A 120 13.01 5.98 19.52
CA ALA A 120 13.32 6.34 20.91
C ALA A 120 14.52 5.55 21.47
N LEU A 121 14.72 4.30 21.02
CA LEU A 121 15.90 3.52 21.38
C LEU A 121 17.13 4.02 20.60
N ALA A 122 17.00 4.38 19.34
CA ALA A 122 18.08 4.83 18.48
C ALA A 122 18.65 6.20 18.86
N GLU A 123 17.80 7.14 19.33
CA GLU A 123 18.19 8.49 19.77
C GLU A 123 19.24 8.50 20.88
N GLY A 124 19.35 7.40 21.64
CA GLY A 124 20.38 7.25 22.70
C GLY A 124 21.71 6.69 22.23
N LEU A 125 21.86 6.36 20.93
CA LEU A 125 23.06 5.75 20.39
C LEU A 125 24.06 6.80 19.88
N GLN A 126 25.36 6.47 19.93
CA GLN A 126 26.42 7.29 19.32
C GLN A 126 26.39 7.20 17.79
N ASP A 127 26.13 6.01 17.24
CA ASP A 127 25.91 5.79 15.81
C ASP A 127 24.49 6.25 15.44
N ARG A 128 24.38 7.24 14.58
CA ARG A 128 23.10 7.83 14.16
C ARG A 128 22.40 7.08 13.02
N ARG A 129 23.03 6.09 12.40
CA ARG A 129 22.43 5.33 11.29
C ARG A 129 21.13 4.62 11.68
N PRO A 130 21.02 3.95 12.85
CA PRO A 130 19.75 3.37 13.29
C PRO A 130 18.64 4.42 13.51
N GLU A 131 19.01 5.65 13.89
CA GLU A 131 18.06 6.77 14.00
C GLU A 131 17.55 7.17 12.61
N VAL A 132 18.45 7.26 11.62
CA VAL A 132 18.06 7.52 10.21
C VAL A 132 17.12 6.44 9.70
N ASP A 133 17.45 5.16 9.91
CA ASP A 133 16.61 4.03 9.47
C ASP A 133 15.19 4.09 10.08
N ALA A 134 15.06 4.41 11.37
CA ALA A 134 13.78 4.54 12.06
C ALA A 134 12.99 5.75 11.54
N LEU A 135 13.65 6.90 11.32
CA LEU A 135 13.02 8.10 10.76
C LEU A 135 12.49 7.89 9.33
N LEU A 136 13.27 7.20 8.49
CA LEU A 136 12.86 6.82 7.13
C LEU A 136 11.63 5.90 7.16
N ALA A 137 11.59 4.93 8.07
CA ALA A 137 10.47 4.01 8.22
C ALA A 137 9.21 4.74 8.72
N ILE A 138 9.32 5.64 9.71
CA ILE A 138 8.20 6.47 10.16
C ILE A 138 7.69 7.35 9.00
N GLY A 139 8.60 8.00 8.28
CA GLY A 139 8.24 8.82 7.12
C GLY A 139 7.44 8.02 6.09
N HIS A 140 7.85 6.78 5.79
CA HIS A 140 7.15 5.90 4.87
C HIS A 140 5.73 5.57 5.33
N VAL A 141 5.56 5.19 6.59
CA VAL A 141 4.22 4.88 7.15
C VAL A 141 3.34 6.13 7.21
N CYS A 142 3.89 7.30 7.54
CA CYS A 142 3.15 8.55 7.49
C CYS A 142 2.58 8.83 6.09
N LEU A 143 3.36 8.56 5.02
CA LEU A 143 2.85 8.69 3.65
C LEU A 143 1.72 7.70 3.37
N ALA A 144 1.87 6.45 3.80
CA ALA A 144 0.84 5.42 3.64
C ALA A 144 -0.46 5.75 4.41
N LEU A 145 -0.36 6.47 5.53
CA LEU A 145 -1.49 7.00 6.31
C LEU A 145 -2.06 8.33 5.76
N GLY A 146 -1.49 8.88 4.67
CA GLY A 146 -1.89 10.18 4.13
C GLY A 146 -1.39 11.38 4.94
N GLN A 147 -0.51 11.17 5.91
CA GLN A 147 0.08 12.21 6.76
C GLN A 147 1.31 12.82 6.07
N TYR A 148 1.13 13.34 4.87
CA TYR A 148 2.23 13.75 3.97
C TYR A 148 3.15 14.83 4.57
N ALA A 149 2.57 15.83 5.25
CA ALA A 149 3.35 16.90 5.89
C ALA A 149 4.18 16.38 7.06
N GLU A 150 3.64 15.46 7.84
CA GLU A 150 4.34 14.82 8.95
C GLU A 150 5.46 13.91 8.44
N GLY A 151 5.17 13.05 7.46
CA GLY A 151 6.17 12.22 6.79
C GLY A 151 7.33 13.03 6.24
N ALA A 152 7.06 14.19 5.61
CA ALA A 152 8.10 15.09 5.13
C ALA A 152 9.00 15.61 6.26
N ARG A 153 8.47 15.88 7.47
CA ARG A 153 9.30 16.29 8.63
C ARG A 153 10.26 15.18 9.07
N TYR A 154 9.81 13.93 9.10
CA TYR A 154 10.68 12.79 9.45
C TYR A 154 11.76 12.59 8.39
N TYR A 155 11.43 12.65 7.11
CA TYR A 155 12.44 12.58 6.04
C TYR A 155 13.42 13.75 6.08
N GLN A 156 12.95 14.98 6.39
CA GLN A 156 13.85 16.13 6.54
C GLN A 156 14.84 15.93 7.71
N ARG A 157 14.38 15.38 8.84
CA ARG A 157 15.25 15.05 9.97
C ARG A 157 16.26 13.95 9.58
N ALA A 158 15.80 12.91 8.89
CA ALA A 158 16.67 11.85 8.37
C ALA A 158 17.75 12.41 7.44
N LEU A 159 17.38 13.32 6.54
CA LEU A 159 18.30 13.97 5.60
C LEU A 159 19.39 14.75 6.34
N VAL A 160 19.01 15.59 7.31
CA VAL A 160 19.98 16.40 8.10
C VAL A 160 20.97 15.50 8.84
N LEU A 161 20.48 14.40 9.45
CA LEU A 161 21.35 13.45 10.15
C LEU A 161 22.27 12.71 9.19
N SER A 162 21.74 12.25 8.04
CA SER A 162 22.55 11.56 7.04
C SER A 162 23.67 12.44 6.48
N GLU A 163 23.38 13.73 6.25
CA GLU A 163 24.39 14.69 5.79
C GLU A 163 25.47 14.94 6.85
N ALA A 164 25.08 15.05 8.12
CA ALA A 164 26.02 15.23 9.23
C ALA A 164 26.95 14.02 9.42
N GLU A 165 26.45 12.81 9.18
CA GLU A 165 27.19 11.55 9.30
C GLU A 165 27.87 11.09 8.00
N PHE A 166 27.81 11.89 6.93
CA PHE A 166 28.28 11.53 5.59
C PHE A 166 27.65 10.22 5.06
N ASP A 167 26.42 9.91 5.51
CA ASP A 167 25.65 8.76 5.03
C ASP A 167 24.95 9.10 3.71
N GLN A 168 25.65 8.85 2.62
CA GLN A 168 25.12 9.11 1.27
C GLN A 168 23.86 8.27 0.99
N ALA A 169 23.80 7.04 1.49
CA ALA A 169 22.66 6.15 1.27
C ALA A 169 21.41 6.69 1.96
N GLY A 170 21.51 7.04 3.24
CA GLY A 170 20.42 7.67 4.00
C GLY A 170 19.97 8.99 3.40
N ALA A 171 20.91 9.83 2.92
CA ALA A 171 20.59 11.10 2.25
C ALA A 171 19.82 10.90 0.93
N VAL A 172 20.15 9.86 0.16
CA VAL A 172 19.40 9.48 -1.06
C VAL A 172 17.99 9.04 -0.69
N ASP A 173 17.85 8.10 0.26
CA ASP A 173 16.56 7.54 0.66
C ASP A 173 15.65 8.62 1.28
N ALA A 174 16.20 9.54 2.09
CA ALA A 174 15.46 10.69 2.61
C ALA A 174 15.03 11.67 1.51
N SER A 175 15.90 11.93 0.53
CA SER A 175 15.55 12.79 -0.62
C SER A 175 14.45 12.17 -1.47
N VAL A 176 14.47 10.85 -1.70
CA VAL A 176 13.39 10.13 -2.38
C VAL A 176 12.10 10.22 -1.58
N GLY A 177 12.16 10.04 -0.24
CA GLY A 177 11.02 10.18 0.65
C GLY A 177 10.38 11.57 0.60
N LEU A 178 11.19 12.64 0.61
CA LEU A 178 10.73 14.03 0.43
C LEU A 178 10.10 14.24 -0.96
N GLY A 179 10.69 13.66 -1.99
CA GLY A 179 10.12 13.66 -3.34
C GLY A 179 8.75 12.97 -3.39
N ASN A 180 8.61 11.82 -2.72
CA ASN A 180 7.32 11.11 -2.62
C ASN A 180 6.28 11.95 -1.86
N ALA A 181 6.65 12.56 -0.72
CA ALA A 181 5.75 13.44 0.04
C ALA A 181 5.26 14.63 -0.79
N ALA A 182 6.16 15.27 -1.54
CA ALA A 182 5.82 16.37 -2.45
C ALA A 182 4.93 15.88 -3.62
N PHE A 183 5.20 14.68 -4.15
CA PHE A 183 4.40 14.07 -5.21
C PHE A 183 2.95 13.85 -4.77
N GLU A 184 2.73 13.28 -3.58
CA GLU A 184 1.40 13.02 -3.02
C GLU A 184 0.63 14.32 -2.73
N ARG A 185 1.33 15.43 -2.48
CA ARG A 185 0.77 16.77 -2.29
C ARG A 185 0.60 17.56 -3.60
N ALA A 186 0.84 16.91 -4.75
CA ALA A 186 0.84 17.54 -6.08
C ALA A 186 1.83 18.73 -6.22
N GLU A 187 2.85 18.78 -5.38
CA GLU A 187 3.93 19.78 -5.43
C GLU A 187 5.00 19.34 -6.47
N TRP A 188 4.62 19.31 -7.73
CA TRP A 188 5.39 18.69 -8.81
C TRP A 188 6.82 19.22 -8.95
N ALA A 189 6.99 20.55 -8.83
CA ALA A 189 8.31 21.17 -8.89
C ALA A 189 9.21 20.74 -7.72
N GLY A 190 8.64 20.64 -6.51
CA GLY A 190 9.31 20.13 -5.31
C GLY A 190 9.70 18.67 -5.46
N ALA A 191 8.76 17.82 -5.92
CA ALA A 191 9.02 16.41 -6.16
C ALA A 191 10.17 16.21 -7.16
N ARG A 192 10.16 16.94 -8.28
CA ARG A 192 11.23 16.92 -9.28
C ARG A 192 12.58 17.34 -8.70
N ALA A 193 12.61 18.41 -7.90
CA ALA A 193 13.83 18.90 -7.28
C ALA A 193 14.45 17.85 -6.35
N TRP A 194 13.63 17.19 -5.52
CA TRP A 194 14.08 16.15 -4.59
C TRP A 194 14.55 14.89 -5.32
N TYR A 195 13.81 14.38 -6.30
CA TYR A 195 14.25 13.25 -7.10
C TYR A 195 15.53 13.54 -7.89
N SER A 196 15.67 14.76 -8.44
CA SER A 196 16.90 15.19 -9.13
C SER A 196 18.10 15.28 -8.16
N ARG A 197 17.87 15.70 -6.91
CA ARG A 197 18.90 15.66 -5.86
C ARG A 197 19.32 14.22 -5.56
N ALA A 198 18.36 13.33 -5.34
CA ALA A 198 18.63 11.93 -5.11
C ALA A 198 19.43 11.30 -6.27
N LEU A 199 19.05 11.63 -7.51
CA LEU A 199 19.74 11.16 -8.72
C LEU A 199 21.22 11.58 -8.73
N ARG A 200 21.52 12.86 -8.51
CA ARG A 200 22.90 13.37 -8.47
C ARG A 200 23.74 12.69 -7.39
N LEU A 201 23.18 12.48 -6.19
CA LEU A 201 23.88 11.78 -5.11
C LEU A 201 24.17 10.33 -5.49
N THR A 202 23.26 9.66 -6.18
CA THR A 202 23.38 8.24 -6.54
C THR A 202 24.32 8.03 -7.73
N GLU A 203 24.38 8.96 -8.70
CA GLU A 203 25.28 8.89 -9.86
C GLU A 203 26.76 8.87 -9.43
N ALA A 204 27.10 9.58 -8.36
CA ALA A 204 28.45 9.56 -7.80
C ALA A 204 28.88 8.19 -7.24
N GLY A 205 27.91 7.38 -6.77
CA GLY A 205 28.14 6.05 -6.16
C GLY A 205 27.98 4.86 -7.13
N ASN A 206 27.54 5.09 -8.38
CA ASN A 206 27.28 4.05 -9.39
C ASN A 206 26.31 2.92 -8.93
N ASP A 207 25.37 3.23 -8.03
CA ASP A 207 24.35 2.30 -7.56
C ASP A 207 23.20 2.20 -8.58
N ARG A 208 23.31 1.21 -9.50
CA ARG A 208 22.33 1.00 -10.55
C ARG A 208 20.93 0.72 -10.04
N LEU A 209 20.80 0.03 -8.89
CA LEU A 209 19.49 -0.28 -8.31
C LEU A 209 18.77 1.00 -7.86
N ARG A 210 19.47 1.88 -7.12
CA ARG A 210 18.92 3.17 -6.70
C ARG A 210 18.68 4.10 -7.89
N LEU A 211 19.60 4.17 -8.85
CA LEU A 211 19.40 4.96 -10.08
C LEU A 211 18.13 4.56 -10.81
N GLY A 212 17.88 3.26 -10.97
CA GLY A 212 16.67 2.74 -11.60
C GLY A 212 15.40 3.12 -10.83
N ARG A 213 15.42 2.99 -9.51
CA ARG A 213 14.27 3.40 -8.65
C ARG A 213 13.96 4.88 -8.77
N ILE A 214 14.97 5.74 -8.77
CA ILE A 214 14.78 7.20 -8.91
C ILE A 214 14.26 7.54 -10.31
N ALA A 215 14.83 6.95 -11.36
CA ALA A 215 14.36 7.13 -12.72
C ALA A 215 12.89 6.69 -12.88
N HIS A 216 12.50 5.56 -12.26
CA HIS A 216 11.11 5.13 -12.22
C HIS A 216 10.21 6.20 -11.57
N ARG A 217 10.59 6.77 -10.41
CA ARG A 217 9.82 7.84 -9.74
C ARG A 217 9.70 9.10 -10.60
N LEU A 218 10.77 9.50 -11.29
CA LEU A 218 10.71 10.59 -12.27
C LEU A 218 9.74 10.26 -13.42
N GLY A 219 9.77 9.05 -13.95
CA GLY A 219 8.83 8.62 -14.98
C GLY A 219 7.37 8.71 -14.55
N LEU A 220 7.05 8.31 -13.31
CA LEU A 220 5.71 8.46 -12.74
C LEU A 220 5.32 9.94 -12.58
N LEU A 221 6.26 10.79 -12.15
CA LEU A 221 6.04 12.22 -12.01
C LEU A 221 5.72 12.89 -13.35
N GLU A 222 6.54 12.62 -14.38
CA GLU A 222 6.32 13.18 -15.72
C GLU A 222 4.98 12.72 -16.31
N ARG A 223 4.62 11.45 -16.14
CA ARG A 223 3.31 10.94 -16.57
C ARG A 223 2.16 11.67 -15.88
N ARG A 224 2.25 11.93 -14.57
CA ARG A 224 1.23 12.70 -13.83
C ARG A 224 1.11 14.15 -14.32
N GLN A 225 2.19 14.74 -14.81
CA GLN A 225 2.20 16.08 -15.41
C GLN A 225 1.75 16.09 -16.88
N GLY A 226 1.52 14.91 -17.48
CA GLY A 226 1.13 14.78 -18.89
C GLY A 226 2.31 14.80 -19.86
N ASP A 227 3.55 14.90 -19.41
CA ASP A 227 4.74 14.76 -20.26
C ASP A 227 5.04 13.28 -20.51
N LEU A 228 4.26 12.68 -21.41
CA LEU A 228 4.36 11.25 -21.72
C LEU A 228 5.69 10.90 -22.42
N THR A 229 6.34 11.85 -23.05
CA THR A 229 7.64 11.67 -23.70
C THR A 229 8.74 11.52 -22.65
N ALA A 230 8.87 12.48 -21.75
CA ALA A 230 9.84 12.44 -20.67
C ALA A 230 9.57 11.24 -19.73
N ALA A 231 8.30 10.89 -19.47
CA ALA A 231 7.94 9.69 -18.75
C ALA A 231 8.52 8.43 -19.39
N GLY A 232 8.36 8.27 -20.72
CA GLY A 232 8.88 7.14 -21.46
C GLY A 232 10.42 7.07 -21.45
N GLU A 233 11.11 8.19 -21.47
CA GLU A 233 12.57 8.25 -21.37
C GLU A 233 13.05 7.80 -20.00
N ASN A 234 12.44 8.30 -18.93
CA ASN A 234 12.77 7.94 -17.57
C ASN A 234 12.48 6.46 -17.27
N LEU A 235 11.34 5.92 -17.74
CA LEU A 235 11.03 4.50 -17.58
C LEU A 235 11.99 3.60 -18.37
N ARG A 236 12.42 3.98 -19.58
CA ARG A 236 13.45 3.26 -20.32
C ARG A 236 14.79 3.27 -19.57
N ARG A 237 15.18 4.41 -19.02
CA ARG A 237 16.39 4.52 -18.18
C ARG A 237 16.31 3.60 -16.95
N ALA A 238 15.15 3.57 -16.27
CA ALA A 238 14.91 2.68 -15.14
C ALA A 238 15.07 1.20 -15.54
N ARG A 239 14.43 0.78 -16.64
CA ARG A 239 14.56 -0.57 -17.19
C ARG A 239 16.02 -0.94 -17.46
N GLN A 240 16.78 -0.08 -18.15
CA GLN A 240 18.20 -0.29 -18.43
C GLN A 240 19.05 -0.45 -17.17
N CYS A 241 18.71 0.28 -16.09
CA CYS A 241 19.39 0.13 -14.82
C CYS A 241 19.15 -1.24 -14.18
N PHE A 242 18.00 -1.85 -14.37
CA PHE A 242 17.65 -3.14 -13.78
C PHE A 242 18.03 -4.32 -14.67
N GLU A 243 18.21 -4.13 -15.98
CA GLU A 243 18.67 -5.17 -16.90
C GLU A 243 20.04 -5.70 -16.50
N GLY A 244 20.14 -7.04 -16.35
CA GLY A 244 21.40 -7.72 -16.00
C GLY A 244 21.80 -7.60 -14.52
N LEU A 245 20.91 -7.11 -13.64
CA LEU A 245 21.10 -7.25 -12.20
C LEU A 245 20.57 -8.63 -11.77
N ASP A 246 21.45 -9.44 -11.18
CA ASP A 246 21.09 -10.75 -10.64
C ASP A 246 20.28 -10.57 -9.32
N GLY A 247 19.20 -11.29 -9.16
CA GLY A 247 18.50 -11.62 -7.93
C GLY A 247 18.12 -10.43 -7.01
N GLY A 248 17.29 -9.56 -7.27
CA GLY A 248 16.81 -8.46 -6.40
C GLY A 248 16.18 -7.30 -7.18
N ALA A 249 16.32 -7.31 -8.50
CA ALA A 249 15.72 -6.32 -9.37
C ALA A 249 14.43 -6.80 -10.04
N ALA A 250 14.01 -8.04 -9.82
CA ALA A 250 12.83 -8.61 -10.48
C ALA A 250 11.54 -7.84 -10.17
N LEU A 251 11.30 -7.50 -8.91
CA LEU A 251 10.15 -6.72 -8.49
C LEU A 251 10.23 -5.26 -8.99
N GLU A 252 11.43 -4.68 -9.04
CA GLU A 252 11.63 -3.34 -9.58
C GLU A 252 11.41 -3.32 -11.11
N MET A 253 11.85 -4.35 -11.82
CA MET A 253 11.55 -4.54 -13.23
C MET A 253 10.05 -4.66 -13.47
N ALA A 254 9.35 -5.45 -12.65
CA ALA A 254 7.89 -5.58 -12.72
C ALA A 254 7.18 -4.23 -12.54
N ARG A 255 7.61 -3.42 -11.58
CA ARG A 255 7.06 -2.06 -11.34
C ARG A 255 7.29 -1.11 -12.51
N VAL A 256 8.47 -1.17 -13.14
CA VAL A 256 8.76 -0.35 -14.33
C VAL A 256 7.92 -0.77 -15.51
N LEU A 257 7.75 -2.09 -15.73
CA LEU A 257 6.91 -2.61 -16.80
C LEU A 257 5.42 -2.30 -16.57
N ASP A 258 4.96 -2.33 -15.34
CA ASP A 258 3.63 -1.89 -14.96
C ASP A 258 3.42 -0.41 -15.32
N ALA A 259 4.34 0.47 -14.90
CA ALA A 259 4.30 1.89 -15.24
C ALA A 259 4.40 2.15 -16.76
N GLN A 260 5.14 1.30 -17.49
CA GLN A 260 5.21 1.32 -18.96
C GLN A 260 3.85 0.95 -19.57
N GLY A 261 3.17 -0.06 -19.00
CA GLY A 261 1.83 -0.45 -19.43
C GLY A 261 0.81 0.68 -19.25
N GLU A 262 0.83 1.35 -18.09
CA GLU A 262 0.01 2.53 -17.84
C GLU A 262 0.33 3.69 -18.79
N LEU A 263 1.62 3.90 -19.13
CA LEU A 263 2.04 4.92 -20.10
C LEU A 263 1.53 4.58 -21.51
N ASP A 264 1.66 3.33 -21.95
CA ASP A 264 1.18 2.90 -23.28
C ASP A 264 -0.34 2.99 -23.35
N ALA A 265 -1.07 2.68 -22.28
CA ALA A 265 -2.51 2.88 -22.20
C ALA A 265 -2.88 4.37 -22.34
N ALA A 266 -2.17 5.27 -21.64
CA ALA A 266 -2.36 6.71 -21.74
C ALA A 266 -2.06 7.26 -23.16
N LEU A 267 -1.14 6.62 -23.88
CA LEU A 267 -0.82 6.92 -25.27
C LEU A 267 -1.83 6.31 -26.29
N GLY A 268 -2.89 5.64 -25.81
CA GLY A 268 -3.87 4.97 -26.68
C GLY A 268 -3.33 3.72 -27.38
N ARG A 269 -2.37 3.02 -26.77
CA ARG A 269 -1.69 1.83 -27.31
C ARG A 269 -2.06 0.58 -26.50
N PRO A 270 -3.29 0.06 -26.58
CA PRO A 270 -3.75 -1.03 -25.71
C PRO A 270 -2.99 -2.35 -25.92
N GLY A 271 -2.51 -2.64 -27.11
CA GLY A 271 -1.72 -3.84 -27.39
C GLY A 271 -0.39 -3.87 -26.64
N PRO A 272 0.49 -2.85 -26.82
CA PRO A 272 1.71 -2.69 -26.06
C PRO A 272 1.47 -2.63 -24.53
N ALA A 273 0.44 -1.92 -24.07
CA ALA A 273 0.08 -1.85 -22.66
C ALA A 273 -0.20 -3.24 -22.05
N ALA A 274 -1.06 -4.04 -22.73
CA ALA A 274 -1.36 -5.40 -22.27
C ALA A 274 -0.12 -6.32 -22.30
N ALA A 275 0.77 -6.15 -23.27
CA ALA A 275 2.02 -6.90 -23.33
C ALA A 275 2.95 -6.53 -22.14
N ALA A 276 3.09 -5.25 -21.84
CA ALA A 276 3.89 -4.77 -20.71
C ALA A 276 3.37 -5.31 -19.36
N PHE A 277 2.05 -5.26 -19.11
CA PHE A 277 1.45 -5.82 -17.89
C PHE A 277 1.68 -7.33 -17.78
N ARG A 278 1.55 -8.10 -18.87
CA ARG A 278 1.82 -9.54 -18.85
C ARG A 278 3.30 -9.85 -18.61
N GLU A 279 4.22 -9.07 -19.19
CA GLU A 279 5.65 -9.16 -18.91
C GLU A 279 5.94 -8.85 -17.44
N ALA A 280 5.31 -7.80 -16.87
CA ALA A 280 5.42 -7.45 -15.45
C ALA A 280 4.98 -8.61 -14.55
N LEU A 281 3.84 -9.25 -14.82
CA LEU A 281 3.37 -10.43 -14.09
C LEU A 281 4.35 -11.62 -14.20
N ALA A 282 5.01 -11.78 -15.34
CA ALA A 282 6.03 -12.82 -15.49
C ALA A 282 7.27 -12.53 -14.60
N TRP A 283 7.64 -11.28 -14.43
CA TRP A 283 8.73 -10.87 -13.55
C TRP A 283 8.39 -11.05 -12.06
N VAL A 284 7.17 -10.73 -11.62
CA VAL A 284 6.71 -10.97 -10.22
C VAL A 284 6.85 -12.43 -9.83
N ARG A 285 6.67 -13.37 -10.78
CA ARG A 285 6.74 -14.82 -10.50
C ARG A 285 8.16 -15.38 -10.45
N ARG A 286 9.18 -14.64 -10.90
CA ARG A 286 10.57 -15.12 -10.99
C ARG A 286 11.31 -15.15 -9.67
N ASP A 287 10.93 -14.26 -8.76
CA ASP A 287 11.58 -14.07 -7.46
C ASP A 287 10.56 -14.20 -6.32
N GLN A 288 10.88 -13.71 -5.14
CA GLN A 288 9.94 -13.72 -4.01
C GLN A 288 8.60 -13.09 -4.44
N HIS A 289 7.58 -13.93 -4.61
CA HIS A 289 6.27 -13.54 -5.11
C HIS A 289 5.65 -12.43 -4.23
N ASP A 290 5.61 -11.19 -4.76
CA ASP A 290 4.91 -10.06 -4.13
C ASP A 290 3.45 -10.09 -4.57
N ALA A 291 2.59 -10.65 -3.72
CA ALA A 291 1.16 -10.78 -3.99
C ALA A 291 0.48 -9.41 -4.19
N GLY A 292 0.93 -8.37 -3.46
CA GLY A 292 0.38 -7.03 -3.60
C GLY A 292 0.67 -6.43 -4.97
N LEU A 293 1.88 -6.60 -5.47
CA LEU A 293 2.26 -6.14 -6.80
C LEU A 293 1.56 -6.95 -7.90
N ASP A 294 1.42 -8.28 -7.74
CA ASP A 294 0.67 -9.13 -8.70
C ASP A 294 -0.79 -8.68 -8.79
N VAL A 295 -1.46 -8.45 -7.66
CA VAL A 295 -2.83 -7.92 -7.61
C VAL A 295 -2.91 -6.56 -8.33
N THR A 296 -2.01 -5.63 -8.05
CA THR A 296 -2.01 -4.29 -8.67
C THR A 296 -1.88 -4.36 -10.19
N ILE A 297 -0.92 -5.15 -10.70
CA ILE A 297 -0.70 -5.28 -12.14
C ILE A 297 -1.91 -5.92 -12.83
N ARG A 298 -2.55 -6.94 -12.21
CA ARG A 298 -3.79 -7.54 -12.75
C ARG A 298 -4.93 -6.55 -12.80
N LEU A 299 -5.04 -5.66 -11.82
CA LEU A 299 -6.05 -4.61 -11.81
C LEU A 299 -5.84 -3.63 -12.96
N HIS A 300 -4.61 -3.15 -13.20
CA HIS A 300 -4.31 -2.29 -14.35
C HIS A 300 -4.59 -3.00 -15.69
N LEU A 301 -4.26 -4.29 -15.79
CA LEU A 301 -4.60 -5.09 -16.98
C LEU A 301 -6.13 -5.24 -17.13
N ALA A 302 -6.85 -5.50 -16.04
CA ALA A 302 -8.31 -5.61 -16.06
C ALA A 302 -8.97 -4.29 -16.45
N GLU A 303 -8.53 -3.15 -15.94
CA GLU A 303 -9.00 -1.82 -16.36
C GLU A 303 -8.82 -1.60 -17.87
N LEU A 304 -7.63 -1.90 -18.39
CA LEU A 304 -7.35 -1.82 -19.83
C LEU A 304 -8.27 -2.73 -20.66
N LEU A 305 -8.51 -3.95 -20.18
CA LEU A 305 -9.39 -4.91 -20.84
C LEU A 305 -10.86 -4.45 -20.80
N LEU A 306 -11.30 -3.84 -19.70
CA LEU A 306 -12.63 -3.23 -19.59
C LEU A 306 -12.80 -2.08 -20.59
N ASP A 307 -11.81 -1.22 -20.72
CA ASP A 307 -11.86 -0.05 -21.60
C ASP A 307 -11.78 -0.44 -23.09
N THR A 308 -11.18 -1.59 -23.40
CA THR A 308 -11.12 -2.15 -24.75
C THR A 308 -12.26 -3.11 -25.07
N GLY A 309 -13.26 -3.26 -24.19
CA GLY A 309 -14.44 -4.13 -24.40
C GLY A 309 -14.16 -5.64 -24.25
N ARG A 310 -12.99 -6.02 -23.74
CA ARG A 310 -12.60 -7.43 -23.55
C ARG A 310 -13.07 -7.94 -22.17
N TRP A 311 -14.34 -7.88 -21.93
CA TRP A 311 -14.97 -8.06 -20.61
C TRP A 311 -14.75 -9.45 -19.98
N LEU A 312 -14.72 -10.52 -20.80
CA LEU A 312 -14.48 -11.89 -20.30
C LEU A 312 -13.07 -12.03 -19.74
N GLU A 313 -12.08 -11.48 -20.44
CA GLU A 313 -10.69 -11.52 -19.99
C GLU A 313 -10.47 -10.63 -18.77
N ALA A 314 -11.16 -9.49 -18.71
CA ALA A 314 -11.15 -8.64 -17.52
C ALA A 314 -11.70 -9.38 -16.28
N ASP A 315 -12.85 -10.07 -16.40
CA ASP A 315 -13.43 -10.88 -15.33
C ASP A 315 -12.46 -11.99 -14.87
N GLU A 316 -11.79 -12.66 -15.79
CA GLU A 316 -10.78 -13.68 -15.44
C GLU A 316 -9.59 -13.10 -14.65
N GLU A 317 -9.03 -11.97 -15.08
CA GLU A 317 -7.91 -11.35 -14.35
C GLU A 317 -8.36 -10.84 -12.98
N MET A 318 -9.56 -10.27 -12.84
CA MET A 318 -10.12 -9.85 -11.57
C MET A 318 -10.36 -11.03 -10.61
N ARG A 319 -10.86 -12.17 -11.10
CA ARG A 319 -11.02 -13.38 -10.25
C ARG A 319 -9.69 -13.94 -9.77
N ARG A 320 -8.66 -13.93 -10.62
CA ARG A 320 -7.31 -14.33 -10.22
C ARG A 320 -6.74 -13.38 -9.16
N ALA A 321 -6.95 -12.08 -9.35
CA ALA A 321 -6.56 -11.06 -8.38
C ALA A 321 -7.31 -11.24 -7.05
N GLU A 322 -8.62 -11.52 -7.08
CA GLU A 322 -9.46 -11.75 -5.90
C GLU A 322 -8.95 -12.93 -5.06
N GLN A 323 -8.73 -14.07 -5.71
CA GLN A 323 -8.20 -15.26 -5.03
C GLN A 323 -6.86 -14.98 -4.35
N LEU A 324 -5.97 -14.27 -5.06
CA LEU A 324 -4.67 -13.89 -4.54
C LEU A 324 -4.79 -12.89 -3.38
N ALA A 325 -5.64 -11.87 -3.52
CA ALA A 325 -5.85 -10.86 -2.49
C ALA A 325 -6.46 -11.44 -1.21
N ILE A 326 -7.38 -12.42 -1.32
CA ILE A 326 -7.93 -13.15 -0.18
C ILE A 326 -6.83 -13.94 0.53
N THR A 327 -6.07 -14.76 -0.20
CA THR A 327 -5.04 -15.62 0.38
C THR A 327 -3.88 -14.85 1.00
N SER A 328 -3.58 -13.66 0.49
CA SER A 328 -2.51 -12.78 0.98
C SER A 328 -3.00 -11.65 1.91
N ASN A 329 -4.28 -11.64 2.28
CA ASN A 329 -4.92 -10.64 3.16
C ASN A 329 -4.76 -9.18 2.64
N GLN A 330 -4.90 -8.97 1.33
CA GLN A 330 -4.75 -7.66 0.67
C GLN A 330 -6.09 -6.92 0.63
N THR A 331 -6.54 -6.39 1.77
CA THR A 331 -7.85 -5.73 1.90
C THR A 331 -8.04 -4.58 0.91
N ARG A 332 -7.01 -3.74 0.70
CA ARG A 332 -7.07 -2.63 -0.28
C ARG A 332 -7.20 -3.15 -1.71
N GLY A 333 -6.52 -4.24 -2.05
CA GLY A 333 -6.68 -4.92 -3.34
C GLY A 333 -8.11 -5.41 -3.54
N LEU A 334 -8.72 -6.00 -2.52
CA LEU A 334 -10.13 -6.43 -2.59
C LEU A 334 -11.10 -5.28 -2.82
N VAL A 335 -10.89 -4.12 -2.19
CA VAL A 335 -11.70 -2.92 -2.44
C VAL A 335 -11.67 -2.54 -3.92
N GLN A 336 -10.49 -2.49 -4.51
CA GLN A 336 -10.32 -2.13 -5.92
C GLN A 336 -10.93 -3.19 -6.85
N ILE A 337 -10.74 -4.48 -6.56
CA ILE A 337 -11.32 -5.60 -7.33
C ILE A 337 -12.84 -5.50 -7.33
N TYR A 338 -13.46 -5.36 -6.16
CA TYR A 338 -14.93 -5.28 -6.08
C TYR A 338 -15.47 -4.01 -6.74
N THR A 339 -14.76 -2.90 -6.68
CA THR A 339 -15.11 -1.69 -7.43
C THR A 339 -15.11 -1.93 -8.94
N LEU A 340 -14.10 -2.63 -9.47
CA LEU A 340 -14.02 -2.97 -10.89
C LEU A 340 -15.05 -4.02 -11.30
N LEU A 341 -15.32 -5.04 -10.48
CA LEU A 341 -16.37 -6.02 -10.73
C LEU A 341 -17.77 -5.36 -10.79
N GLY A 342 -18.06 -4.45 -9.85
CA GLY A 342 -19.28 -3.65 -9.89
C GLY A 342 -19.37 -2.79 -11.16
N THR A 343 -18.26 -2.17 -11.57
CA THR A 343 -18.19 -1.39 -12.81
C THR A 343 -18.42 -2.26 -14.05
N LEU A 344 -17.84 -3.45 -14.10
CA LEU A 344 -18.05 -4.42 -15.18
C LEU A 344 -19.53 -4.79 -15.29
N ARG A 345 -20.19 -5.12 -14.17
CA ARG A 345 -21.62 -5.45 -14.14
C ARG A 345 -22.48 -4.27 -14.64
N GLY A 346 -22.14 -3.04 -14.21
CA GLY A 346 -22.81 -1.83 -14.70
C GLY A 346 -22.68 -1.63 -16.22
N ARG A 347 -21.49 -1.87 -16.79
CA ARG A 347 -21.29 -1.82 -18.26
C ARG A 347 -22.06 -2.91 -19.01
N GLN A 348 -22.40 -4.01 -18.34
CA GLN A 348 -23.24 -5.09 -18.86
C GLN A 348 -24.74 -4.84 -18.66
N GLY A 349 -25.14 -3.78 -17.96
CA GLY A 349 -26.52 -3.51 -17.58
C GLY A 349 -27.04 -4.46 -16.48
N ASP A 350 -26.14 -5.13 -15.77
CA ASP A 350 -26.49 -6.09 -14.71
C ASP A 350 -26.59 -5.35 -13.36
N GLU A 351 -27.81 -5.22 -12.88
CA GLU A 351 -28.12 -4.53 -11.63
C GLU A 351 -27.48 -5.20 -10.40
N THR A 352 -27.12 -6.49 -10.47
CA THR A 352 -26.48 -7.20 -9.36
C THR A 352 -25.10 -6.64 -9.02
N GLY A 353 -24.55 -5.77 -9.86
CA GLY A 353 -23.28 -5.06 -9.62
C GLY A 353 -23.24 -4.28 -8.30
N PHE A 354 -24.41 -3.86 -7.76
CA PHE A 354 -24.45 -3.16 -6.46
C PHE A 354 -23.86 -3.98 -5.31
N VAL A 355 -23.96 -5.30 -5.34
CA VAL A 355 -23.43 -6.19 -4.28
C VAL A 355 -21.90 -6.00 -4.14
N PHE A 356 -21.19 -5.87 -5.24
CA PHE A 356 -19.75 -5.65 -5.21
C PHE A 356 -19.39 -4.29 -4.62
N PHE A 357 -20.15 -3.23 -4.95
CA PHE A 357 -19.90 -1.91 -4.34
C PHE A 357 -20.16 -1.91 -2.83
N GLU A 358 -21.22 -2.59 -2.36
CA GLU A 358 -21.49 -2.73 -0.92
C GLU A 358 -20.38 -3.49 -0.19
N GLN A 359 -19.83 -4.54 -0.82
CA GLN A 359 -18.67 -5.24 -0.30
C GLN A 359 -17.43 -4.33 -0.24
N ALA A 360 -17.16 -3.56 -1.31
CA ALA A 360 -16.05 -2.60 -1.31
C ALA A 360 -16.20 -1.57 -0.19
N ILE A 361 -17.39 -0.99 0.00
CA ILE A 361 -17.69 -0.02 1.07
C ILE A 361 -17.49 -0.65 2.45
N ALA A 362 -17.92 -1.90 2.63
CA ALA A 362 -17.74 -2.61 3.90
C ALA A 362 -16.25 -2.81 4.23
N LEU A 363 -15.43 -3.14 3.23
CA LEU A 363 -13.98 -3.30 3.38
C LEU A 363 -13.27 -1.96 3.63
N CYS A 364 -13.70 -0.87 2.99
CA CYS A 364 -13.14 0.47 3.25
C CYS A 364 -13.22 0.86 4.73
N ARG A 365 -14.29 0.48 5.42
CA ARG A 365 -14.46 0.76 6.87
C ARG A 365 -13.43 0.05 7.75
N ALA A 366 -12.80 -1.00 7.25
CA ALA A 366 -11.76 -1.76 7.96
C ALA A 366 -10.34 -1.28 7.62
N LEU A 367 -10.19 -0.39 6.63
CA LEU A 367 -8.90 0.15 6.22
C LEU A 367 -8.48 1.34 7.10
N GLU A 368 -7.19 1.38 7.42
CA GLU A 368 -6.52 2.57 7.96
C GLU A 368 -5.87 3.36 6.82
N GLY A 369 -5.91 4.69 6.92
CA GLY A 369 -5.24 5.58 5.98
C GLY A 369 -6.17 6.53 5.23
N PRO A 370 -5.73 7.07 4.08
CA PRO A 370 -6.49 8.08 3.36
C PRO A 370 -7.81 7.54 2.83
N LEU A 371 -8.85 8.37 2.92
CA LEU A 371 -10.20 8.08 2.41
C LEU A 371 -10.30 8.08 0.86
N LEU A 372 -9.17 8.02 0.16
CA LEU A 372 -9.12 8.05 -1.30
C LEU A 372 -9.82 6.83 -1.92
N ASP A 373 -9.65 5.66 -1.31
CA ASP A 373 -10.30 4.43 -1.78
C ASP A 373 -11.82 4.55 -1.61
N ASP A 374 -12.30 5.10 -0.48
CA ASP A 374 -13.73 5.40 -0.28
C ASP A 374 -14.29 6.30 -1.39
N ALA A 375 -13.58 7.40 -1.67
CA ALA A 375 -14.02 8.35 -2.69
C ALA A 375 -14.14 7.72 -4.08
N ARG A 376 -13.17 6.86 -4.44
CA ARG A 376 -13.19 6.11 -5.70
C ARG A 376 -14.34 5.12 -5.78
N VAL A 377 -14.61 4.38 -4.69
CA VAL A 377 -15.76 3.47 -4.61
C VAL A 377 -17.07 4.23 -4.77
N TYR A 378 -17.26 5.34 -4.04
CA TYR A 378 -18.48 6.15 -4.15
C TYR A 378 -18.65 6.77 -5.54
N HIS A 379 -17.56 7.22 -6.16
CA HIS A 379 -17.60 7.72 -7.53
C HIS A 379 -18.06 6.64 -8.51
N ALA A 380 -17.41 5.47 -8.50
CA ALA A 380 -17.77 4.35 -9.38
C ALA A 380 -19.19 3.85 -9.12
N TYR A 381 -19.63 3.77 -7.86
CA TYR A 381 -20.97 3.37 -7.51
C TYR A 381 -22.01 4.40 -7.96
N GLY A 382 -21.71 5.69 -7.85
CA GLY A 382 -22.56 6.74 -8.39
C GLY A 382 -22.76 6.62 -9.90
N LEU A 383 -21.68 6.37 -10.66
CA LEU A 383 -21.75 6.12 -12.10
C LEU A 383 -22.57 4.85 -12.43
N PHE A 384 -22.40 3.78 -11.67
CA PHE A 384 -23.20 2.56 -11.80
C PHE A 384 -24.70 2.84 -11.61
N ARG A 385 -25.07 3.59 -10.56
CA ARG A 385 -26.46 3.95 -10.30
C ARG A 385 -27.08 4.87 -11.37
N GLN A 386 -26.28 5.69 -12.05
CA GLN A 386 -26.74 6.45 -13.22
C GLN A 386 -27.17 5.54 -14.37
N VAL A 387 -26.49 4.41 -14.57
CA VAL A 387 -26.78 3.47 -15.67
C VAL A 387 -27.91 2.49 -15.30
N CYS A 388 -27.87 1.93 -14.08
CA CYS A 388 -28.77 0.87 -13.63
C CYS A 388 -30.03 1.39 -12.90
N GLY A 389 -30.28 2.69 -12.94
CA GLY A 389 -31.46 3.31 -12.29
C GLY A 389 -31.18 3.73 -10.84
N GLY A 390 -31.85 4.80 -10.41
CA GLY A 390 -31.62 5.40 -9.09
C GLY A 390 -30.90 6.74 -9.15
N PRO A 391 -31.43 7.72 -9.93
CA PRO A 391 -30.71 9.00 -10.13
C PRO A 391 -30.48 9.77 -8.84
N ASP A 392 -31.39 9.67 -7.86
CA ASP A 392 -31.22 10.33 -6.56
C ASP A 392 -30.09 9.67 -5.73
N GLU A 393 -30.03 8.34 -5.74
CA GLU A 393 -28.93 7.60 -5.09
C GLU A 393 -27.60 7.86 -5.78
N ALA A 394 -27.59 7.87 -7.12
CA ALA A 394 -26.41 8.19 -7.91
C ALA A 394 -25.82 9.55 -7.50
N ARG A 395 -26.69 10.56 -7.39
CA ARG A 395 -26.30 11.90 -6.96
C ARG A 395 -25.71 11.89 -5.55
N ALA A 396 -26.34 11.20 -4.60
CA ALA A 396 -25.87 11.13 -3.22
C ALA A 396 -24.46 10.54 -3.13
N TYR A 397 -24.18 9.45 -3.86
CA TYR A 397 -22.83 8.85 -3.91
C TYR A 397 -21.81 9.76 -4.58
N LEU A 398 -22.16 10.42 -5.69
CA LEU A 398 -21.25 11.35 -6.37
C LEU A 398 -20.94 12.58 -5.49
N GLU A 399 -21.93 13.15 -4.80
CA GLU A 399 -21.70 14.28 -3.87
C GLU A 399 -20.79 13.86 -2.71
N ARG A 400 -20.94 12.65 -2.20
CA ARG A 400 -20.09 12.09 -1.16
C ARG A 400 -18.65 11.93 -1.66
N ALA A 401 -18.45 11.36 -2.85
CA ALA A 401 -17.13 11.24 -3.48
C ALA A 401 -16.47 12.62 -3.66
N ARG A 402 -17.22 13.60 -4.18
CA ARG A 402 -16.77 14.97 -4.35
C ARG A 402 -16.29 15.59 -3.03
N GLY A 403 -17.07 15.42 -1.95
CA GLY A 403 -16.74 15.91 -0.63
C GLY A 403 -15.39 15.36 -0.14
N ILE A 404 -15.18 14.06 -0.29
CA ILE A 404 -13.94 13.40 0.11
C ILE A 404 -12.77 13.84 -0.77
N PHE A 405 -12.89 13.85 -2.10
CA PHE A 405 -11.82 14.31 -2.99
C PHE A 405 -11.42 15.76 -2.73
N ARG A 406 -12.37 16.65 -2.44
CA ARG A 406 -12.08 18.04 -2.03
C ARG A 406 -11.29 18.10 -0.72
N SER A 407 -11.68 17.31 0.28
CA SER A 407 -10.97 17.28 1.57
C SER A 407 -9.54 16.76 1.44
N LEU A 408 -9.28 15.93 0.43
CA LEU A 408 -7.94 15.40 0.12
C LEU A 408 -7.14 16.28 -0.86
N GLY A 409 -7.74 17.35 -1.42
CA GLY A 409 -7.08 18.23 -2.39
C GLY A 409 -6.81 17.58 -3.75
N VAL A 410 -7.65 16.62 -4.18
CA VAL A 410 -7.49 15.89 -5.46
C VAL A 410 -8.39 16.53 -6.53
N ASP A 411 -7.99 17.71 -7.01
CA ASP A 411 -8.80 18.57 -7.90
C ASP A 411 -9.22 17.87 -9.20
N ALA A 412 -8.34 17.08 -9.82
CA ALA A 412 -8.64 16.37 -11.05
C ALA A 412 -9.81 15.37 -10.89
N GLU A 413 -9.91 14.69 -9.73
CA GLU A 413 -11.02 13.78 -9.44
C GLU A 413 -12.29 14.55 -9.07
N VAL A 414 -12.16 15.72 -8.44
CA VAL A 414 -13.29 16.62 -8.19
C VAL A 414 -13.93 17.03 -9.52
N GLU A 415 -13.14 17.45 -10.52
CA GLU A 415 -13.63 17.82 -11.85
C GLU A 415 -14.35 16.67 -12.55
N ARG A 416 -13.83 15.43 -12.44
CA ARG A 416 -14.49 14.23 -13.00
C ARG A 416 -15.84 13.97 -12.37
N VAL A 417 -15.92 14.05 -11.04
CA VAL A 417 -17.19 13.87 -10.33
C VAL A 417 -18.18 14.97 -10.66
N GLU A 418 -17.73 16.23 -10.78
CA GLU A 418 -18.60 17.34 -11.18
C GLU A 418 -19.12 17.20 -12.60
N ALA A 419 -18.31 16.65 -13.52
CA ALA A 419 -18.78 16.31 -14.87
C ALA A 419 -19.90 15.24 -14.82
N ALA A 420 -19.72 14.19 -14.00
CA ALA A 420 -20.71 13.16 -13.79
C ALA A 420 -22.02 13.71 -13.18
N LEU A 421 -21.93 14.62 -12.22
CA LEU A 421 -23.07 15.30 -11.61
C LEU A 421 -23.86 16.17 -12.60
N ARG A 422 -23.17 16.86 -13.53
CA ARG A 422 -23.83 17.65 -14.60
C ARG A 422 -24.63 16.75 -15.53
N ASN A 423 -24.07 15.62 -15.94
CA ASN A 423 -24.76 14.67 -16.83
C ASN A 423 -26.02 14.07 -16.17
N SER A 424 -26.08 13.98 -14.83
CA SER A 424 -27.27 13.54 -14.11
C SER A 424 -28.42 14.55 -14.16
N HIS A 425 -28.15 15.83 -14.37
CA HIS A 425 -29.18 16.88 -14.48
C HIS A 425 -29.87 16.88 -15.83
N ASP A 426 -29.15 16.60 -16.92
CA ASP A 426 -29.71 16.65 -18.28
C ASP A 426 -30.69 15.49 -18.58
N VAL A 427 -30.53 14.35 -17.90
CA VAL A 427 -31.44 13.19 -18.05
C VAL A 427 -32.79 13.42 -17.37
N ASN A 428 -32.89 14.30 -16.39
CA ASN A 428 -34.09 14.59 -15.62
C ASN A 428 -34.89 15.82 -16.10
N THR A 429 -34.44 16.50 -17.15
CA THR A 429 -35.24 17.59 -17.76
C THR A 429 -36.16 16.97 -18.81
N PRO A 430 -37.51 16.82 -18.55
CA PRO A 430 -38.42 16.41 -19.61
C PRO A 430 -38.32 17.48 -20.69
N ALA A 431 -38.19 17.05 -21.95
CA ALA A 431 -38.25 17.92 -23.12
C ALA A 431 -39.49 18.79 -22.97
N ALA A 432 -39.28 20.04 -22.54
CA ALA A 432 -40.38 21.00 -22.44
C ALA A 432 -40.88 21.29 -23.84
N GLY A 433 -42.04 20.74 -24.16
CA GLY A 433 -43.05 21.27 -25.07
C GLY A 433 -42.56 21.63 -26.47
N ALA A 434 -42.66 20.70 -27.42
CA ALA A 434 -43.08 21.05 -28.74
C ALA A 434 -44.64 20.97 -28.75
N GLY A 435 -45.28 22.13 -28.47
CA GLY A 435 -46.64 22.36 -28.76
C GLY A 435 -46.78 23.00 -30.15
#